data_c9c49b72c85903dda3cdbfcba5205539
#
_entry.id   c9c49b72c85903dda3cdbfcba5205539
#
_cell.length_a   1.000
_cell.length_b   1.000
_cell.length_c   1.000
_cell.angle_alpha   90.00
_cell.angle_beta   90.00
_cell.angle_gamma   90.00
#
_symmetry.space_group_name_H-M   'P 1'
#
loop_
_entity.id
_entity.type
_entity.pdbx_description
1 polymer ?
#
loop_
_entity_poly.entity_id
_entity_poly.type
_entity_poly.pdbx_seq_one_letter_code
_entity_poly.pdbx_strand_id
1 'polypeptide(L)'
;MTGTPMYMSPEVIKGENPGHFGAVDVWSLGCVILEMATGRRPWANLDNEWAIMYNIAQGNPPQLPSQDQLSPQGIDFLRRCFIRDSTKRATAMDLLQHEWIMTIRNRVVEPATPSSDAGSSTTSQGAPNPASSSRSSFPGDGMYWYSKESNGA
;
A
#
# COMPACT_ATOMS: atom_id res chain seq x y z
N MET A 1 -18.47 17.99 9.40
CA MET A 1 -17.25 17.45 8.78
C MET A 1 -17.54 16.01 8.41
N THR A 2 -17.46 15.65 7.16
CA THR A 2 -17.68 14.26 6.71
C THR A 2 -16.33 13.68 6.33
N GLY A 3 -15.90 12.61 6.97
CA GLY A 3 -14.65 11.91 6.70
C GLY A 3 -13.92 11.48 7.98
N THR A 4 -12.95 10.59 7.83
CA THR A 4 -12.12 10.11 8.94
C THR A 4 -10.95 11.09 9.16
N PRO A 5 -10.90 11.84 10.27
CA PRO A 5 -9.96 12.96 10.45
C PRO A 5 -8.49 12.60 10.23
N MET A 6 -8.08 11.37 10.56
CA MET A 6 -6.68 10.94 10.50
C MET A 6 -6.06 10.87 9.10
N TYR A 7 -6.89 10.94 8.04
CA TYR A 7 -6.41 10.96 6.65
C TYR A 7 -6.53 12.34 6.01
N MET A 8 -7.11 13.33 6.73
CA MET A 8 -7.29 14.67 6.22
C MET A 8 -5.95 15.41 6.17
N SER A 9 -5.79 16.23 5.14
CA SER A 9 -4.63 17.11 5.02
C SER A 9 -4.76 18.37 5.87
N PRO A 10 -3.64 19.04 6.21
CA PRO A 10 -3.67 20.26 7.03
C PRO A 10 -4.58 21.34 6.49
N GLU A 11 -4.55 21.58 5.19
CA GLU A 11 -5.35 22.61 4.52
C GLU A 11 -6.86 22.32 4.58
N VAL A 12 -7.26 21.04 4.54
CA VAL A 12 -8.68 20.65 4.69
C VAL A 12 -9.16 20.93 6.11
N ILE A 13 -8.37 20.58 7.14
CA ILE A 13 -8.74 20.81 8.54
C ILE A 13 -8.83 22.30 8.84
N LYS A 14 -7.94 23.10 8.27
CA LYS A 14 -7.90 24.55 8.47
C LYS A 14 -8.88 25.33 7.59
N GLY A 15 -9.43 24.70 6.55
CA GLY A 15 -10.23 25.41 5.53
C GLY A 15 -9.39 26.37 4.68
N GLU A 16 -8.08 26.07 4.51
CA GLU A 16 -7.16 26.85 3.68
C GLU A 16 -7.27 26.43 2.20
N ASN A 17 -6.55 27.16 1.34
CA ASN A 17 -6.47 26.83 -0.09
C ASN A 17 -5.96 25.39 -0.28
N PRO A 18 -6.67 24.53 -1.04
CA PRO A 18 -6.26 23.14 -1.26
C PRO A 18 -4.96 22.97 -2.05
N GLY A 19 -4.38 24.04 -2.56
CA GLY A 19 -3.16 24.00 -3.35
C GLY A 19 -3.40 23.59 -4.80
N HIS A 20 -2.50 22.76 -5.36
CA HIS A 20 -2.70 22.24 -6.71
C HIS A 20 -3.74 21.11 -6.74
N PHE A 21 -4.25 20.80 -7.93
CA PHE A 21 -5.22 19.73 -8.14
C PHE A 21 -4.65 18.38 -7.64
N GLY A 22 -5.40 17.71 -6.78
CA GLY A 22 -5.00 16.41 -6.19
C GLY A 22 -4.06 16.49 -4.99
N ALA A 23 -3.65 17.68 -4.52
CA ALA A 23 -2.76 17.80 -3.37
C ALA A 23 -3.33 17.14 -2.10
N VAL A 24 -4.62 17.29 -1.87
CA VAL A 24 -5.36 16.65 -0.75
C VAL A 24 -5.31 15.12 -0.86
N ASP A 25 -5.52 14.60 -2.07
CA ASP A 25 -5.52 13.16 -2.34
C ASP A 25 -4.12 12.56 -2.16
N VAL A 26 -3.07 13.29 -2.54
CA VAL A 26 -1.67 12.87 -2.34
C VAL A 26 -1.35 12.72 -0.85
N TRP A 27 -1.82 13.64 0.01
CA TRP A 27 -1.67 13.49 1.45
C TRP A 27 -2.39 12.23 1.96
N SER A 28 -3.65 12.04 1.57
CA SER A 28 -4.44 10.86 1.95
C SER A 28 -3.81 9.56 1.46
N LEU A 29 -3.26 9.54 0.23
CA LEU A 29 -2.49 8.42 -0.31
C LEU A 29 -1.28 8.10 0.57
N GLY A 30 -0.53 9.12 1.00
CA GLY A 30 0.59 8.95 1.93
C GLY A 30 0.17 8.27 3.22
N CYS A 31 -0.98 8.65 3.78
CA CYS A 31 -1.55 8.04 4.97
C CYS A 31 -1.88 6.55 4.76
N VAL A 32 -2.46 6.19 3.62
CA VAL A 32 -2.77 4.79 3.27
C VAL A 32 -1.49 3.95 3.12
N ILE A 33 -0.48 4.48 2.42
CA ILE A 33 0.81 3.80 2.26
C ILE A 33 1.50 3.61 3.62
N LEU A 34 1.46 4.61 4.49
CA LEU A 34 1.97 4.52 5.85
C LEU A 34 1.32 3.37 6.62
N GLU A 35 -0.01 3.28 6.56
CA GLU A 35 -0.77 2.22 7.23
C GLU A 35 -0.44 0.85 6.64
N MET A 36 -0.34 0.72 5.33
CA MET A 36 0.07 -0.52 4.67
C MET A 36 1.49 -0.97 5.10
N ALA A 37 2.43 -0.03 5.24
CA ALA A 37 3.80 -0.33 5.62
C ALA A 37 3.96 -0.69 7.10
N THR A 38 3.16 -0.09 7.98
CA THR A 38 3.30 -0.22 9.43
C THR A 38 2.27 -1.14 10.08
N GLY A 39 1.17 -1.43 9.38
CA GLY A 39 0.00 -2.12 9.95
C GLY A 39 -0.74 -1.28 11.00
N ARG A 40 -0.44 0.01 11.11
CA ARG A 40 -1.03 0.93 12.10
C ARG A 40 -1.60 2.16 11.41
N ARG A 41 -2.73 2.65 11.91
CA ARG A 41 -3.33 3.89 11.42
C ARG A 41 -2.37 5.07 11.59
N PRO A 42 -2.44 6.08 10.73
CA PRO A 42 -1.78 7.35 10.99
C PRO A 42 -2.19 7.88 12.38
N TRP A 43 -1.23 8.43 13.12
CA TRP A 43 -1.49 8.95 14.48
C TRP A 43 -1.95 7.90 15.50
N ALA A 44 -1.59 6.63 15.33
CA ALA A 44 -1.98 5.53 16.23
C ALA A 44 -1.56 5.72 17.71
N ASN A 45 -0.67 6.67 17.97
CA ASN A 45 -0.24 7.08 19.30
C ASN A 45 -1.18 8.12 19.97
N LEU A 46 -2.23 8.56 19.27
CA LEU A 46 -3.20 9.54 19.76
C LEU A 46 -4.60 8.89 19.82
N ASP A 47 -5.19 8.88 21.01
CA ASP A 47 -6.49 8.24 21.26
C ASP A 47 -7.69 9.17 21.01
N ASN A 48 -7.43 10.46 20.75
CA ASN A 48 -8.46 11.47 20.62
C ASN A 48 -8.42 12.14 19.23
N GLU A 49 -9.55 12.12 18.52
CA GLU A 49 -9.68 12.73 17.19
C GLU A 49 -9.36 14.23 17.19
N TRP A 50 -9.69 14.96 18.25
CA TRP A 50 -9.35 16.38 18.38
C TRP A 50 -7.84 16.60 18.48
N ALA A 51 -7.13 15.72 19.22
CA ALA A 51 -5.68 15.75 19.29
C ALA A 51 -5.04 15.45 17.93
N ILE A 52 -5.60 14.51 17.18
CA ILE A 52 -5.17 14.20 15.81
C ILE A 52 -5.34 15.42 14.92
N MET A 53 -6.55 16.00 14.87
CA MET A 53 -6.82 17.18 14.06
C MET A 53 -5.94 18.38 14.45
N TYR A 54 -5.70 18.59 15.74
CA TYR A 54 -4.80 19.64 16.21
C TYR A 54 -3.35 19.43 15.69
N ASN A 55 -2.81 18.20 15.80
CA ASN A 55 -1.48 17.90 15.31
C ASN A 55 -1.36 18.09 13.79
N ILE A 56 -2.35 17.63 13.03
CA ILE A 56 -2.38 17.83 11.58
C ILE A 56 -2.46 19.34 11.27
N ALA A 57 -3.32 20.09 11.94
CA ALA A 57 -3.45 21.53 11.75
C ALA A 57 -2.15 22.30 12.07
N GLN A 58 -1.37 21.84 13.05
CA GLN A 58 -0.02 22.38 13.30
C GLN A 58 0.97 22.06 12.17
N GLY A 59 0.61 21.13 11.27
CA GLY A 59 1.39 20.72 10.11
C GLY A 59 2.46 19.68 10.43
N ASN A 60 2.33 19.00 11.55
CA ASN A 60 3.15 17.84 11.83
C ASN A 60 2.72 16.69 10.89
N PRO A 61 3.65 16.04 10.19
CA PRO A 61 3.32 14.81 9.46
C PRO A 61 3.12 13.66 10.45
N PRO A 62 2.41 12.59 10.05
CA PRO A 62 2.37 11.36 10.84
C PRO A 62 3.77 10.77 10.99
N GLN A 63 3.98 9.97 12.04
CA GLN A 63 5.27 9.32 12.28
C GLN A 63 5.60 8.38 11.10
N LEU A 64 6.73 8.62 10.44
CA LEU A 64 7.17 7.80 9.31
C LEU A 64 7.63 6.40 9.78
N PRO A 65 7.51 5.37 8.92
CA PRO A 65 7.99 4.04 9.22
C PRO A 65 9.51 4.00 9.36
N SER A 66 10.02 3.01 10.09
CA SER A 66 11.44 2.71 10.15
C SER A 66 11.94 2.08 8.83
N GLN A 67 13.28 2.03 8.67
CA GLN A 67 13.88 1.40 7.49
C GLN A 67 13.67 -0.13 7.42
N ASP A 68 13.31 -0.76 8.55
CA ASP A 68 12.94 -2.17 8.60
C ASP A 68 11.54 -2.43 8.03
N GLN A 69 10.68 -1.41 8.06
CA GLN A 69 9.29 -1.49 7.59
C GLN A 69 9.13 -1.00 6.15
N LEU A 70 9.94 -0.04 5.73
CA LEU A 70 9.87 0.53 4.39
C LEU A 70 11.26 0.93 3.89
N SER A 71 11.53 0.70 2.61
CA SER A 71 12.83 1.08 2.02
C SER A 71 13.09 2.58 2.10
N PRO A 72 14.36 3.03 2.05
CA PRO A 72 14.70 4.45 2.05
C PRO A 72 13.98 5.24 0.95
N GLN A 73 13.81 4.65 -0.24
CA GLN A 73 13.07 5.25 -1.35
C GLN A 73 11.55 5.37 -1.03
N GLY A 74 10.98 4.37 -0.37
CA GLY A 74 9.58 4.42 0.09
C GLY A 74 9.36 5.49 1.16
N ILE A 75 10.33 5.66 2.07
CA ILE A 75 10.30 6.74 3.07
C ILE A 75 10.41 8.11 2.41
N ASP A 76 11.25 8.28 1.38
CA ASP A 76 11.35 9.52 0.60
C ASP A 76 10.03 9.83 -0.12
N PHE A 77 9.42 8.80 -0.71
CA PHE A 77 8.10 8.92 -1.31
C PHE A 77 7.06 9.47 -0.32
N LEU A 78 7.00 8.91 0.89
CA LEU A 78 6.09 9.38 1.94
C LEU A 78 6.39 10.83 2.36
N ARG A 79 7.66 11.21 2.45
CA ARG A 79 8.05 12.61 2.76
C ARG A 79 7.50 13.58 1.73
N ARG A 80 7.48 13.21 0.44
CA ARG A 80 6.91 14.04 -0.63
C ARG A 80 5.40 14.13 -0.56
N CYS A 81 4.72 13.05 -0.12
CA CYS A 81 3.29 13.08 0.13
C CYS A 81 2.91 13.99 1.30
N PHE A 82 3.77 14.07 2.33
CA PHE A 82 3.50 14.82 3.55
C PHE A 82 4.11 16.23 3.59
N ILE A 83 4.47 16.81 2.44
CA ILE A 83 4.85 18.21 2.39
C ILE A 83 3.67 19.06 2.85
N ARG A 84 3.88 19.88 3.90
CA ARG A 84 2.84 20.68 4.52
C ARG A 84 2.22 21.69 3.57
N ASP A 85 3.07 22.41 2.84
CA ASP A 85 2.65 23.37 1.82
C ASP A 85 2.00 22.63 0.66
N SER A 86 0.67 22.71 0.55
CA SER A 86 -0.09 22.02 -0.49
C SER A 86 0.30 22.44 -1.92
N THR A 87 0.87 23.62 -2.08
CA THR A 87 1.34 24.11 -3.39
C THR A 87 2.68 23.50 -3.82
N LYS A 88 3.47 23.03 -2.84
CA LYS A 88 4.78 22.39 -3.03
C LYS A 88 4.74 20.88 -2.86
N ARG A 89 3.62 20.33 -2.40
CA ARG A 89 3.43 18.88 -2.28
C ARG A 89 3.58 18.25 -3.65
N ALA A 90 4.17 17.05 -3.72
CA ALA A 90 4.31 16.33 -4.97
C ALA A 90 2.96 16.16 -5.69
N THR A 91 2.97 16.27 -7.00
CA THR A 91 1.81 15.91 -7.82
C THR A 91 1.76 14.40 -8.05
N ALA A 92 0.61 13.87 -8.47
CA ALA A 92 0.50 12.47 -8.84
C ALA A 92 1.48 12.10 -9.97
N MET A 93 1.76 13.03 -10.89
CA MET A 93 2.73 12.82 -11.99
C MET A 93 4.16 12.70 -11.45
N ASP A 94 4.56 13.56 -10.49
CA ASP A 94 5.87 13.47 -9.85
C ASP A 94 6.03 12.13 -9.13
N LEU A 95 5.00 11.68 -8.43
CA LEU A 95 5.00 10.43 -7.70
C LEU A 95 5.06 9.20 -8.63
N LEU A 96 4.39 9.23 -9.78
CA LEU A 96 4.48 8.17 -10.79
C LEU A 96 5.89 8.03 -11.39
N GLN A 97 6.68 9.09 -11.39
CA GLN A 97 8.07 9.11 -11.85
C GLN A 97 9.08 8.89 -10.70
N HIS A 98 8.60 8.75 -9.49
CA HIS A 98 9.45 8.55 -8.32
C HIS A 98 10.22 7.22 -8.41
N GLU A 99 11.49 7.21 -8.01
CA GLU A 99 12.38 6.05 -8.05
C GLU A 99 11.76 4.79 -7.43
N TRP A 100 11.06 4.94 -6.32
CA TRP A 100 10.39 3.83 -5.64
C TRP A 100 9.36 3.13 -6.53
N ILE A 101 8.53 3.90 -7.23
CA ILE A 101 7.52 3.38 -8.17
C ILE A 101 8.20 2.78 -9.41
N MET A 102 9.20 3.46 -9.96
CA MET A 102 9.94 3.00 -11.14
C MET A 102 10.66 1.68 -10.88
N THR A 103 11.25 1.50 -9.71
CA THR A 103 11.91 0.25 -9.30
C THR A 103 10.93 -0.92 -9.27
N ILE A 104 9.73 -0.72 -8.71
CA ILE A 104 8.69 -1.76 -8.66
C ILE A 104 8.20 -2.08 -10.07
N ARG A 105 7.93 -1.06 -10.88
CA ARG A 105 7.47 -1.22 -12.26
C ARG A 105 8.45 -2.02 -13.11
N ASN A 106 9.74 -1.73 -12.99
CA ASN A 106 10.78 -2.43 -13.75
C ASN A 106 10.92 -3.91 -13.33
N ARG A 107 10.73 -4.23 -12.04
CA ARG A 107 10.72 -5.64 -11.56
C ARG A 107 9.53 -6.44 -12.09
N VAL A 108 8.37 -5.81 -12.28
CA VAL A 108 7.16 -6.49 -12.77
C VAL A 108 7.22 -6.72 -14.28
N VAL A 109 7.99 -5.91 -15.02
CA VAL A 109 8.09 -5.97 -16.49
C VAL A 109 9.15 -6.98 -16.96
N GLU A 110 10.09 -7.41 -16.12
CA GLU A 110 11.04 -8.46 -16.50
C GLU A 110 10.33 -9.83 -16.45
N PRO A 111 10.10 -10.49 -17.62
CA PRO A 111 9.63 -11.87 -17.62
C PRO A 111 10.73 -12.75 -17.02
N ALA A 112 10.37 -13.61 -16.06
CA ALA A 112 11.27 -14.61 -15.52
C ALA A 112 11.89 -15.38 -16.70
N THR A 113 13.18 -15.19 -16.94
CA THR A 113 13.93 -16.02 -17.90
C THR A 113 13.91 -17.45 -17.37
N PRO A 114 13.41 -18.42 -18.15
CA PRO A 114 13.51 -19.81 -17.73
C PRO A 114 15.00 -20.19 -17.66
N SER A 115 15.45 -20.55 -16.48
CA SER A 115 16.77 -21.11 -16.28
C SER A 115 16.90 -22.39 -17.12
N SER A 116 17.69 -22.31 -18.18
CA SER A 116 18.13 -23.45 -19.00
C SER A 116 19.18 -24.22 -18.22
N ASP A 117 18.75 -25.16 -17.38
CA ASP A 117 19.58 -26.28 -16.95
C ASP A 117 19.13 -27.54 -17.70
N ALA A 118 19.66 -27.70 -18.89
CA ALA A 118 19.69 -28.96 -19.61
C ALA A 118 21.00 -29.63 -19.29
N GLY A 119 21.06 -30.35 -18.17
CA GLY A 119 22.12 -31.31 -17.84
C GLY A 119 21.68 -32.72 -18.24
N SER A 120 22.17 -33.18 -19.39
CA SER A 120 22.14 -34.56 -19.89
C SER A 120 22.79 -35.53 -18.92
N SER A 121 22.14 -36.66 -18.58
CA SER A 121 22.80 -37.95 -18.49
C SER A 121 21.77 -39.10 -18.43
N THR A 122 22.01 -39.97 -19.30
CA THR A 122 21.49 -41.25 -19.71
C THR A 122 21.47 -42.34 -18.60
N THR A 123 20.53 -43.27 -18.77
CA THR A 123 20.60 -44.74 -18.61
C THR A 123 19.78 -45.41 -17.51
N SER A 124 18.79 -46.08 -17.94
CA SER A 124 18.34 -47.50 -17.89
C SER A 124 17.55 -48.02 -16.68
N GLN A 125 16.41 -48.56 -17.07
CA GLN A 125 15.78 -49.83 -16.68
C GLN A 125 15.15 -50.01 -15.29
N GLY A 126 13.84 -50.39 -15.32
CA GLY A 126 13.23 -51.24 -14.32
C GLY A 126 11.82 -50.80 -13.88
N ALA A 127 10.82 -51.28 -14.58
CA ALA A 127 9.45 -51.41 -14.01
C ALA A 127 9.39 -52.71 -13.20
N PRO A 128 8.40 -52.98 -12.31
CA PRO A 128 6.98 -52.66 -12.44
C PRO A 128 6.25 -52.16 -11.20
N ASN A 129 5.04 -51.67 -11.42
CA ASN A 129 3.89 -51.43 -10.54
C ASN A 129 3.42 -52.72 -9.81
N PRO A 130 2.52 -52.75 -8.79
CA PRO A 130 1.36 -51.89 -8.62
C PRO A 130 0.89 -51.58 -7.15
N ALA A 131 -0.12 -50.69 -7.10
CA ALA A 131 -1.28 -50.64 -6.16
C ALA A 131 -1.09 -50.08 -4.74
N SER A 132 -1.77 -49.04 -4.41
CA SER A 132 -3.08 -48.91 -3.74
C SER A 132 -3.26 -47.55 -3.08
N SER A 133 -4.34 -46.90 -3.45
CA SER A 133 -5.37 -46.20 -2.69
C SER A 133 -4.97 -45.35 -1.45
N SER A 134 -5.23 -44.07 -1.53
CA SER A 134 -6.27 -43.45 -0.67
C SER A 134 -6.52 -41.99 -1.04
N ARG A 135 -7.77 -41.71 -1.31
CA ARG A 135 -8.36 -40.39 -1.45
C ARG A 135 -8.36 -39.67 -0.11
N SER A 136 -7.97 -38.42 -0.07
CA SER A 136 -8.55 -37.50 0.91
C SER A 136 -8.86 -36.17 0.19
N SER A 137 -10.15 -35.91 0.22
CA SER A 137 -10.84 -34.72 -0.26
C SER A 137 -10.50 -33.52 0.61
N PHE A 138 -10.18 -32.41 0.00
CA PHE A 138 -10.26 -31.09 0.65
C PHE A 138 -11.50 -30.37 0.11
N PRO A 139 -12.40 -29.89 0.97
CA PRO A 139 -13.50 -29.03 0.54
C PRO A 139 -12.99 -27.63 0.29
N GLY A 140 -13.34 -27.11 -0.86
CA GLY A 140 -13.24 -25.70 -1.14
C GLY A 140 -14.35 -24.96 -0.41
N ASP A 141 -13.99 -23.84 0.20
CA ASP A 141 -14.95 -22.80 0.54
C ASP A 141 -14.44 -21.46 0.01
N GLY A 142 -15.09 -21.08 -1.06
CA GLY A 142 -14.99 -19.73 -1.59
C GLY A 142 -15.72 -18.76 -0.67
N MET A 143 -15.06 -17.71 -0.29
CA MET A 143 -15.66 -16.60 0.41
C MET A 143 -15.80 -15.41 -0.51
N TYR A 144 -16.99 -15.30 -1.11
CA TYR A 144 -17.44 -14.12 -1.84
C TYR A 144 -17.84 -13.03 -0.86
N TRP A 145 -17.16 -11.91 -0.89
CA TRP A 145 -17.61 -10.67 -0.27
C TRP A 145 -18.29 -9.80 -1.31
N TYR A 146 -19.59 -10.00 -1.44
CA TYR A 146 -20.50 -9.00 -2.01
C TYR A 146 -21.90 -9.25 -1.43
N SER A 147 -22.34 -8.45 -0.50
CA SER A 147 -23.74 -8.32 -0.14
C SER A 147 -24.17 -6.88 -0.19
N LYS A 148 -24.93 -6.63 -1.22
CA LYS A 148 -25.79 -5.51 -1.48
C LYS A 148 -27.04 -5.71 -0.64
N GLU A 149 -27.42 -4.79 0.20
CA GLU A 149 -28.82 -4.66 0.65
C GLU A 149 -29.30 -3.23 0.52
N SER A 150 -30.21 -3.12 -0.41
CA SER A 150 -31.20 -2.07 -0.52
C SER A 150 -32.49 -2.57 0.13
N ASN A 151 -33.18 -1.71 0.87
CA ASN A 151 -34.63 -1.52 1.13
C ASN A 151 -34.75 -0.90 2.50
N GLY A 152 -35.47 0.18 2.75
CA GLY A 152 -36.74 0.64 2.18
C GLY A 152 -37.69 0.88 3.33
N ALA A 153 -38.24 2.01 3.41
CA ALA A 153 -39.36 2.57 4.12
C ALA A 153 -39.02 3.85 4.86
#